data_724c1e34d594a4e366aee4e7be0ee9f6
#
_entry.id   724c1e34d594a4e366aee4e7be0ee9f6
#
_cell.length_a   1.000
_cell.length_b   1.000
_cell.length_c   1.000
_cell.angle_alpha   90.00
_cell.angle_beta   90.00
_cell.angle_gamma   90.00
#
_symmetry.space_group_name_H-M   'P 1'
#
loop_
_entity.id
_entity.type
_entity.pdbx_description
1 polymer ?
#
loop_
_entity_poly.entity_id
_entity_poly.type
_entity_poly.pdbx_seq_one_letter_code
_entity_poly.pdbx_strand_id
1 'polypeptide(L)'
;EYTITQDKSFTATVDKGDGSQQAISNKAGQYLRQQISEKCVPYGDKYGFSRIARFGHIQGVSAAPTKSDIISTVYDAAAYMDNHYVPDDGRILFVRVSDYKKIILSDEWVKLDNLAGKQLPTGVVGQVAGFTVVKVPDRLFPTDVYLMAIHEQALAFPYTIDDTKIHIDPPGTSGSLVEGRQIFDLFVLSSRADSVVVVAKAASQQACTVTIASHSATVTAAGADEIWYTLDGSDPRFSANRKTVATGGTVATK
;
A
#
# COMPACT_ATOMS: atom_id res chain seq x y z
N GLU A 1 -9.83 8.76 -16.88
CA GLU A 1 -8.93 7.82 -17.57
C GLU A 1 -7.80 7.45 -16.63
N TYR A 2 -7.46 6.13 -16.53
CA TYR A 2 -6.39 5.62 -15.69
C TYR A 2 -5.31 5.02 -16.59
N THR A 3 -4.07 5.44 -16.39
CA THR A 3 -2.93 4.97 -17.20
C THR A 3 -1.96 4.18 -16.32
N ILE A 4 -1.59 2.97 -16.74
CA ILE A 4 -0.59 2.16 -16.04
C ILE A 4 0.78 2.81 -16.20
N THR A 5 1.47 3.03 -15.09
CA THR A 5 2.75 3.76 -15.07
C THR A 5 3.95 2.90 -14.68
N GLN A 6 3.72 1.71 -14.10
CA GLN A 6 4.81 0.85 -13.66
C GLN A 6 5.10 -0.24 -14.67
N ASP A 7 6.32 -0.21 -15.21
CA ASP A 7 6.88 -1.22 -16.10
C ASP A 7 8.28 -1.54 -15.60
N LYS A 8 8.49 -2.76 -15.12
CA LYS A 8 9.75 -3.21 -14.52
C LYS A 8 10.17 -4.53 -15.14
N SER A 9 11.45 -4.65 -15.47
CA SER A 9 12.03 -5.87 -15.98
C SER A 9 13.25 -6.27 -15.14
N PHE A 10 13.56 -7.54 -15.14
CA PHE A 10 14.79 -8.07 -14.59
C PHE A 10 15.38 -9.13 -15.51
N THR A 11 16.70 -9.22 -15.48
CA THR A 11 17.45 -10.26 -16.17
C THR A 11 18.51 -10.79 -15.21
N ALA A 12 18.64 -12.11 -15.11
CA ALA A 12 19.63 -12.77 -14.28
C ALA A 12 20.20 -13.98 -14.98
N THR A 13 21.50 -14.20 -14.79
CA THR A 13 22.21 -15.37 -15.31
C THR A 13 22.38 -16.41 -14.21
N VAL A 14 22.02 -17.65 -14.47
CA VAL A 14 22.28 -18.79 -13.60
C VAL A 14 23.38 -19.62 -14.24
N ASP A 15 24.60 -19.53 -13.70
CA ASP A 15 25.78 -20.19 -14.24
C ASP A 15 25.71 -21.73 -14.09
N LYS A 16 26.28 -22.47 -15.05
CA LYS A 16 26.39 -23.93 -15.00
C LYS A 16 27.31 -24.42 -13.88
N GLY A 17 28.38 -23.67 -13.59
CA GLY A 17 29.33 -24.00 -12.54
C GLY A 17 28.67 -24.01 -11.15
N ASP A 18 27.87 -22.98 -10.85
CA ASP A 18 27.11 -22.90 -9.60
C ASP A 18 26.07 -23.99 -9.49
N GLY A 19 25.46 -24.38 -10.60
CA GLY A 19 24.47 -25.50 -10.66
C GLY A 19 25.04 -26.87 -10.30
N SER A 20 26.35 -27.08 -10.46
CA SER A 20 27.03 -28.33 -10.10
C SER A 20 27.48 -28.36 -8.64
N GLN A 21 27.71 -27.23 -8.02
CA GLN A 21 28.21 -27.11 -6.64
C GLN A 21 27.13 -26.94 -5.58
N GLN A 22 25.99 -26.35 -5.93
CA GLN A 22 24.85 -26.14 -5.01
C GLN A 22 23.65 -26.99 -5.44
N ALA A 23 23.46 -28.12 -4.80
CA ALA A 23 22.55 -29.19 -5.23
C ALA A 23 21.05 -28.83 -5.31
N ILE A 24 20.57 -27.69 -4.83
CA ILE A 24 19.13 -27.43 -4.65
C ILE A 24 18.63 -26.10 -5.24
N SER A 25 19.40 -25.01 -5.23
CA SER A 25 18.86 -23.68 -5.56
C SER A 25 19.04 -23.21 -7.00
N ASN A 26 19.81 -23.90 -7.81
CA ASN A 26 20.30 -23.37 -9.08
C ASN A 26 19.56 -23.83 -10.34
N LYS A 27 18.37 -24.40 -10.19
CA LYS A 27 17.50 -24.60 -11.36
C LYS A 27 16.87 -23.27 -11.74
N ALA A 28 17.07 -22.81 -12.97
CA ALA A 28 16.56 -21.54 -13.47
C ALA A 28 15.06 -21.28 -13.16
N GLY A 29 14.24 -22.34 -13.21
CA GLY A 29 12.83 -22.24 -12.85
C GLY A 29 12.56 -22.03 -11.36
N GLN A 30 13.40 -22.55 -10.45
CA GLN A 30 13.29 -22.30 -9.01
C GLN A 30 13.72 -20.87 -8.69
N TYR A 31 14.84 -20.43 -9.28
CA TYR A 31 15.29 -19.04 -9.17
C TYR A 31 14.23 -18.05 -9.63
N LEU A 32 13.60 -18.31 -10.80
CA LEU A 32 12.53 -17.46 -11.30
C LEU A 32 11.34 -17.37 -10.32
N ARG A 33 10.88 -18.51 -9.78
CA ARG A 33 9.80 -18.52 -8.78
C ARG A 33 10.18 -17.74 -7.51
N GLN A 34 11.42 -17.92 -7.04
CA GLN A 34 11.92 -17.20 -5.88
C GLN A 34 12.00 -15.69 -6.17
N GLN A 35 12.51 -15.31 -7.33
CA GLN A 35 12.56 -13.89 -7.74
C GLN A 35 11.17 -13.26 -7.80
N ILE A 36 10.18 -13.96 -8.34
CA ILE A 36 8.80 -13.49 -8.38
C ILE A 36 8.25 -13.33 -6.96
N SER A 37 8.32 -14.38 -6.13
CA SER A 37 7.70 -14.37 -4.80
C SER A 37 8.39 -13.44 -3.80
N GLU A 38 9.72 -13.31 -3.86
CA GLU A 38 10.50 -12.57 -2.85
C GLU A 38 10.82 -11.13 -3.26
N LYS A 39 10.75 -10.81 -4.57
CA LYS A 39 11.09 -9.47 -5.08
C LYS A 39 9.94 -8.83 -5.82
N CYS A 40 9.40 -9.48 -6.86
CA CYS A 40 8.41 -8.86 -7.74
C CYS A 40 7.09 -8.59 -6.98
N VAL A 41 6.54 -9.60 -6.31
CA VAL A 41 5.28 -9.46 -5.57
C VAL A 41 5.41 -8.43 -4.43
N PRO A 42 6.41 -8.51 -3.52
CA PRO A 42 6.56 -7.51 -2.47
C PRO A 42 6.82 -6.09 -2.98
N TYR A 43 7.45 -5.95 -4.14
CA TYR A 43 7.63 -4.63 -4.76
C TYR A 43 6.29 -4.05 -5.23
N GLY A 44 5.45 -4.86 -5.89
CA GLY A 44 4.10 -4.48 -6.29
C GLY A 44 3.22 -4.13 -5.10
N ASP A 45 3.24 -4.95 -4.05
CA ASP A 45 2.49 -4.72 -2.82
C ASP A 45 2.89 -3.40 -2.14
N LYS A 46 4.20 -3.17 -1.99
CA LYS A 46 4.71 -1.92 -1.41
C LYS A 46 4.27 -0.68 -2.19
N TYR A 47 4.30 -0.77 -3.52
CA TYR A 47 3.80 0.28 -4.38
C TYR A 47 2.29 0.47 -4.18
N GLY A 48 1.52 -0.62 -4.14
CA GLY A 48 0.08 -0.61 -3.91
C GLY A 48 -0.29 0.08 -2.60
N PHE A 49 0.31 -0.29 -1.48
CA PHE A 49 0.06 0.37 -0.18
C PHE A 49 0.44 1.86 -0.19
N SER A 50 1.51 2.22 -0.90
CA SER A 50 1.88 3.62 -1.09
C SER A 50 0.82 4.40 -1.88
N ARG A 51 0.21 3.80 -2.90
CA ARG A 51 -0.88 4.42 -3.68
C ARG A 51 -2.16 4.56 -2.86
N ILE A 52 -2.53 3.54 -2.08
CA ILE A 52 -3.68 3.59 -1.17
C ILE A 52 -3.53 4.75 -0.18
N ALA A 53 -2.36 4.90 0.44
CA ALA A 53 -2.09 5.99 1.38
C ALA A 53 -2.18 7.38 0.74
N ARG A 54 -1.91 7.51 -0.57
CA ARG A 54 -1.96 8.80 -1.27
C ARG A 54 -3.38 9.31 -1.52
N PHE A 55 -4.32 8.40 -1.76
CA PHE A 55 -5.65 8.76 -2.27
C PHE A 55 -6.80 8.34 -1.34
N GLY A 56 -6.52 7.57 -0.29
CA GLY A 56 -7.51 7.23 0.73
C GLY A 56 -7.77 8.39 1.71
N HIS A 57 -8.93 8.35 2.36
CA HIS A 57 -9.24 9.24 3.47
C HIS A 57 -8.27 9.01 4.63
N ILE A 58 -7.67 10.06 5.17
CA ILE A 58 -6.71 9.96 6.27
C ILE A 58 -7.42 10.18 7.61
N GLN A 59 -7.51 9.12 8.41
CA GLN A 59 -7.88 9.20 9.82
C GLN A 59 -6.61 9.46 10.63
N GLY A 60 -6.44 10.69 11.10
CA GLY A 60 -5.25 11.11 11.84
C GLY A 60 -5.29 10.67 13.30
N VAL A 61 -4.24 9.99 13.77
CA VAL A 61 -4.01 9.65 15.18
C VAL A 61 -2.73 10.30 15.70
N SER A 62 -2.70 10.70 16.98
CA SER A 62 -1.55 11.40 17.57
C SER A 62 -0.29 10.54 17.63
N ALA A 63 -0.45 9.25 17.83
CA ALA A 63 0.62 8.26 17.93
C ALA A 63 0.14 6.90 17.40
N ALA A 64 1.06 5.94 17.30
CA ALA A 64 0.72 4.56 16.96
C ALA A 64 -0.33 4.01 17.93
N PRO A 65 -1.44 3.42 17.45
CA PRO A 65 -2.48 2.87 18.30
C PRO A 65 -1.92 1.89 19.33
N THR A 66 -2.41 1.98 20.55
CA THR A 66 -2.05 1.07 21.66
C THR A 66 -3.03 -0.12 21.71
N LYS A 67 -2.83 -1.05 22.63
CA LYS A 67 -3.76 -2.16 22.84
C LYS A 67 -5.18 -1.68 23.17
N SER A 68 -5.31 -0.58 23.93
CA SER A 68 -6.59 -0.02 24.36
C SER A 68 -7.32 0.75 23.27
N ASP A 69 -6.59 1.32 22.32
CA ASP A 69 -7.16 2.27 21.36
C ASP A 69 -7.31 1.70 19.95
N ILE A 70 -6.63 0.57 19.66
CA ILE A 70 -6.59 0.02 18.31
C ILE A 70 -7.97 -0.41 17.82
N ILE A 71 -8.77 -0.99 18.70
CA ILE A 71 -10.11 -1.43 18.35
C ILE A 71 -11.05 -0.24 18.16
N SER A 72 -11.03 0.75 19.06
CA SER A 72 -11.83 1.98 18.87
C SER A 72 -11.43 2.69 17.57
N THR A 73 -10.14 2.75 17.24
CA THR A 73 -9.66 3.30 15.97
C THR A 73 -10.22 2.58 14.75
N VAL A 74 -10.37 1.25 14.83
CA VAL A 74 -10.99 0.45 13.76
C VAL A 74 -12.50 0.72 13.67
N TYR A 75 -13.19 0.85 14.82
CA TYR A 75 -14.62 1.24 14.84
C TYR A 75 -14.84 2.65 14.26
N ASP A 76 -13.93 3.60 14.53
CA ASP A 76 -14.01 4.95 13.94
C ASP A 76 -13.89 4.87 12.41
N ALA A 77 -13.00 4.02 11.89
CA ALA A 77 -12.89 3.79 10.45
C ALA A 77 -14.14 3.12 9.87
N ALA A 78 -14.74 2.16 10.60
CA ALA A 78 -16.03 1.55 10.22
C ALA A 78 -17.14 2.59 10.18
N ALA A 79 -17.28 3.40 11.24
CA ALA A 79 -18.29 4.45 11.32
C ALA A 79 -18.14 5.51 10.20
N TYR A 80 -16.90 5.83 9.81
CA TYR A 80 -16.68 6.70 8.66
C TYR A 80 -17.24 6.07 7.38
N MET A 81 -16.93 4.79 7.12
CA MET A 81 -17.43 4.08 5.94
C MET A 81 -18.97 3.96 5.95
N ASP A 82 -19.58 3.66 7.12
CA ASP A 82 -21.02 3.56 7.28
C ASP A 82 -21.73 4.88 6.95
N ASN A 83 -21.19 5.99 7.44
CA ASN A 83 -21.72 7.34 7.16
C ASN A 83 -21.57 7.74 5.67
N HIS A 84 -20.70 7.08 4.92
CA HIS A 84 -20.52 7.28 3.47
C HIS A 84 -21.17 6.18 2.64
N TYR A 85 -22.10 5.41 3.23
CA TYR A 85 -22.87 4.37 2.55
C TYR A 85 -22.01 3.27 1.88
N VAL A 86 -20.84 2.97 2.44
CA VAL A 86 -20.01 1.87 1.96
C VAL A 86 -20.60 0.54 2.43
N PRO A 87 -20.82 -0.45 1.56
CA PRO A 87 -21.35 -1.75 1.95
C PRO A 87 -20.51 -2.45 3.02
N ASP A 88 -21.15 -3.22 3.90
CA ASP A 88 -20.46 -3.98 4.96
C ASP A 88 -19.71 -5.21 4.40
N ASP A 89 -20.25 -5.79 3.33
CA ASP A 89 -19.65 -6.97 2.70
C ASP A 89 -18.44 -6.57 1.87
N GLY A 90 -17.35 -7.35 1.95
CA GLY A 90 -16.12 -7.08 1.21
C GLY A 90 -15.19 -6.04 1.84
N ARG A 91 -15.39 -5.67 3.12
CA ARG A 91 -14.46 -4.80 3.86
C ARG A 91 -13.24 -5.57 4.34
N ILE A 92 -12.06 -5.03 4.09
CA ILE A 92 -10.76 -5.61 4.44
C ILE A 92 -9.98 -4.61 5.28
N LEU A 93 -9.37 -5.10 6.37
CA LEU A 93 -8.46 -4.33 7.21
C LEU A 93 -7.05 -4.87 7.08
N PHE A 94 -6.17 -4.11 6.47
CA PHE A 94 -4.74 -4.41 6.47
C PHE A 94 -4.08 -3.87 7.73
N VAL A 95 -3.36 -4.76 8.41
CA VAL A 95 -2.72 -4.45 9.70
C VAL A 95 -1.25 -4.84 9.65
N ARG A 96 -0.37 -3.99 10.15
CA ARG A 96 1.04 -4.32 10.30
C ARG A 96 1.24 -5.48 11.28
N VAL A 97 2.25 -6.30 11.03
CA VAL A 97 2.62 -7.40 11.94
C VAL A 97 2.84 -6.91 13.38
N SER A 98 3.49 -5.76 13.55
CA SER A 98 3.74 -5.14 14.85
C SER A 98 2.45 -4.74 15.61
N ASP A 99 1.40 -4.33 14.88
CA ASP A 99 0.14 -3.90 15.48
C ASP A 99 -0.88 -5.06 15.60
N TYR A 100 -0.72 -6.12 14.83
CA TYR A 100 -1.56 -7.30 14.88
C TYR A 100 -1.63 -7.94 16.29
N LYS A 101 -0.49 -8.01 16.99
CA LYS A 101 -0.45 -8.50 18.38
C LYS A 101 -1.36 -7.69 19.31
N LYS A 102 -1.49 -6.38 19.09
CA LYS A 102 -2.34 -5.51 19.90
C LYS A 102 -3.81 -5.83 19.71
N ILE A 103 -4.21 -6.17 18.47
CA ILE A 103 -5.58 -6.58 18.17
C ILE A 103 -5.91 -7.92 18.86
N ILE A 104 -5.06 -8.93 18.73
CA ILE A 104 -5.29 -10.26 19.35
C ILE A 104 -5.40 -10.17 20.87
N LEU A 105 -4.62 -9.31 21.50
CA LEU A 105 -4.62 -9.12 22.96
C LEU A 105 -5.81 -8.27 23.45
N SER A 106 -6.62 -7.72 22.56
CA SER A 106 -7.86 -7.03 22.89
C SER A 106 -8.96 -8.03 23.21
N ASP A 107 -9.79 -7.72 24.19
CA ASP A 107 -10.91 -8.58 24.63
C ASP A 107 -12.04 -8.63 23.58
N GLU A 108 -12.09 -7.65 22.68
CA GLU A 108 -13.10 -7.52 21.61
C GLU A 108 -12.75 -8.34 20.34
N TRP A 109 -11.61 -9.01 20.35
CA TRP A 109 -11.15 -9.82 19.21
C TRP A 109 -12.03 -11.08 19.04
N VAL A 110 -12.70 -11.21 17.92
CA VAL A 110 -13.42 -12.42 17.52
C VAL A 110 -12.55 -13.19 16.51
N LYS A 111 -12.08 -14.37 16.91
CA LYS A 111 -11.32 -15.25 16.02
C LYS A 111 -12.27 -15.89 15.00
N LEU A 112 -11.85 -15.92 13.74
CA LEU A 112 -12.54 -16.65 12.66
C LEU A 112 -12.54 -18.18 12.84
N ASP A 113 -11.78 -18.71 13.81
CA ASP A 113 -11.75 -20.14 14.15
C ASP A 113 -13.14 -20.72 14.46
N ASN A 114 -14.10 -19.87 14.86
CA ASN A 114 -15.48 -20.29 15.10
C ASN A 114 -16.36 -20.42 13.83
N LEU A 115 -15.84 -20.00 12.67
CA LEU A 115 -16.51 -20.18 11.39
C LEU A 115 -16.08 -21.53 10.78
N ALA A 116 -16.61 -22.61 11.40
CA ALA A 116 -16.33 -23.98 10.98
C ALA A 116 -16.42 -24.16 9.45
N GLY A 117 -15.32 -24.58 8.84
CA GLY A 117 -15.29 -25.20 7.52
C GLY A 117 -15.00 -24.31 6.33
N LYS A 118 -14.72 -23.00 6.45
CA LYS A 118 -14.25 -22.20 5.33
C LYS A 118 -12.72 -22.14 5.30
N GLN A 119 -12.15 -22.52 4.17
CA GLN A 119 -10.71 -22.34 3.91
C GLN A 119 -10.43 -20.84 3.79
N LEU A 120 -9.66 -20.29 4.73
CA LEU A 120 -9.30 -18.86 4.74
C LEU A 120 -8.21 -18.59 3.69
N PRO A 121 -8.30 -17.49 2.94
CA PRO A 121 -7.20 -17.04 2.08
C PRO A 121 -5.91 -16.83 2.88
N THR A 122 -4.77 -17.00 2.24
CA THR A 122 -3.46 -16.79 2.87
C THR A 122 -3.35 -15.35 3.40
N GLY A 123 -3.01 -15.21 4.68
CA GLY A 123 -2.84 -13.92 5.34
C GLY A 123 -4.05 -13.42 6.13
N VAL A 124 -5.25 -13.97 5.91
CA VAL A 124 -6.43 -13.64 6.72
C VAL A 124 -6.31 -14.28 8.10
N VAL A 125 -6.46 -13.49 9.15
CA VAL A 125 -6.20 -13.94 10.53
C VAL A 125 -7.36 -13.73 11.50
N GLY A 126 -8.44 -13.07 11.08
CA GLY A 126 -9.59 -12.85 11.94
C GLY A 126 -10.59 -11.84 11.38
N GLN A 127 -11.59 -11.47 12.19
CA GLN A 127 -12.58 -10.46 11.85
C GLN A 127 -12.78 -9.48 13.02
N VAL A 128 -12.84 -8.18 12.73
CA VAL A 128 -13.03 -7.10 13.71
C VAL A 128 -13.93 -6.02 13.09
N ALA A 129 -14.93 -5.56 13.80
CA ALA A 129 -15.82 -4.47 13.36
C ALA A 129 -16.35 -4.63 11.92
N GLY A 130 -16.66 -5.86 11.51
CA GLY A 130 -17.11 -6.16 10.14
C GLY A 130 -15.99 -6.30 9.10
N PHE A 131 -14.74 -5.99 9.45
CA PHE A 131 -13.59 -6.14 8.54
C PHE A 131 -12.97 -7.53 8.60
N THR A 132 -12.62 -8.06 7.44
CA THR A 132 -11.70 -9.21 7.33
C THR A 132 -10.26 -8.73 7.53
N VAL A 133 -9.60 -9.19 8.58
CA VAL A 133 -8.25 -8.73 8.96
C VAL A 133 -7.18 -9.50 8.20
N VAL A 134 -6.31 -8.77 7.52
CA VAL A 134 -5.15 -9.28 6.78
C VAL A 134 -3.86 -8.74 7.38
N LYS A 135 -2.99 -9.67 7.81
CA LYS A 135 -1.68 -9.33 8.36
C LYS A 135 -0.69 -9.03 7.24
N VAL A 136 0.00 -7.89 7.33
CA VAL A 136 0.95 -7.41 6.31
C VAL A 136 2.30 -7.08 6.95
N PRO A 137 3.43 -7.45 6.35
CA PRO A 137 4.76 -7.06 6.82
C PRO A 137 4.90 -5.55 6.95
N ASP A 138 5.48 -5.09 8.06
CA ASP A 138 5.60 -3.65 8.39
C ASP A 138 6.30 -2.84 7.30
N ARG A 139 7.30 -3.44 6.62
CA ARG A 139 8.07 -2.80 5.54
C ARG A 139 7.28 -2.49 4.28
N LEU A 140 6.10 -3.06 4.13
CA LEU A 140 5.22 -2.79 2.99
C LEU A 140 4.37 -1.53 3.20
N PHE A 141 4.14 -1.14 4.45
CA PHE A 141 3.42 0.07 4.77
C PHE A 141 4.30 1.31 4.60
N PRO A 142 3.72 2.43 4.14
CA PRO A 142 4.39 3.73 4.22
C PRO A 142 4.71 4.12 5.67
N THR A 143 5.68 5.00 5.84
CA THR A 143 6.04 5.54 7.16
C THR A 143 4.82 6.21 7.80
N ASP A 144 4.67 6.05 9.12
CA ASP A 144 3.59 6.63 9.93
C ASP A 144 2.16 6.17 9.57
N VAL A 145 2.01 5.14 8.75
CA VAL A 145 0.72 4.46 8.49
C VAL A 145 0.64 3.20 9.34
N TYR A 146 -0.46 3.02 10.05
CA TYR A 146 -0.66 1.93 11.01
C TYR A 146 -1.64 0.86 10.54
N LEU A 147 -2.79 1.30 10.02
CA LEU A 147 -3.88 0.46 9.55
C LEU A 147 -4.42 1.01 8.23
N MET A 148 -4.94 0.16 7.37
CA MET A 148 -5.68 0.55 6.17
C MET A 148 -6.97 -0.27 6.07
N ALA A 149 -8.11 0.39 6.19
CA ALA A 149 -9.43 -0.19 5.99
C ALA A 149 -9.89 0.13 4.56
N ILE A 150 -10.23 -0.89 3.79
CA ILE A 150 -10.64 -0.73 2.40
C ILE A 150 -11.82 -1.65 2.07
N HIS A 151 -12.65 -1.18 1.15
CA HIS A 151 -13.63 -2.03 0.50
C HIS A 151 -13.05 -2.54 -0.84
N GLU A 152 -13.21 -3.83 -1.13
CA GLU A 152 -12.58 -4.48 -2.29
C GLU A 152 -12.87 -3.79 -3.64
N GLN A 153 -14.09 -3.22 -3.80
CA GLN A 153 -14.49 -2.53 -5.01
C GLN A 153 -13.93 -1.10 -5.16
N ALA A 154 -13.21 -0.59 -4.15
CA ALA A 154 -12.60 0.73 -4.20
C ALA A 154 -11.29 0.76 -4.98
N LEU A 155 -10.68 -0.40 -5.17
CA LEU A 155 -9.37 -0.56 -5.78
C LEU A 155 -9.46 -1.28 -7.11
N ALA A 156 -8.64 -0.84 -8.06
CA ALA A 156 -8.31 -1.58 -9.26
C ALA A 156 -6.79 -1.78 -9.30
N PHE A 157 -6.35 -3.03 -9.23
CA PHE A 157 -4.95 -3.40 -9.27
C PHE A 157 -4.66 -4.27 -10.50
N PRO A 158 -4.54 -3.67 -11.70
CA PRO A 158 -4.05 -4.39 -12.86
C PRO A 158 -2.61 -4.81 -12.62
N TYR A 159 -2.35 -6.10 -12.60
CA TYR A 159 -1.04 -6.67 -12.35
C TYR A 159 -0.79 -7.83 -13.30
N THR A 160 0.25 -7.68 -14.10
CA THR A 160 0.60 -8.66 -15.14
C THR A 160 2.07 -9.05 -14.99
N ILE A 161 2.34 -10.35 -14.85
CA ILE A 161 3.67 -10.97 -14.92
C ILE A 161 3.66 -11.88 -16.13
N ASP A 162 3.58 -11.33 -17.32
CA ASP A 162 3.30 -12.14 -18.53
C ASP A 162 4.53 -12.49 -19.35
N ASP A 163 5.64 -11.80 -19.18
CA ASP A 163 6.81 -12.02 -20.02
C ASP A 163 7.96 -12.59 -19.20
N THR A 164 7.81 -13.85 -18.79
CA THR A 164 8.88 -14.60 -18.15
C THR A 164 9.45 -15.62 -19.10
N LYS A 165 10.77 -15.58 -19.34
CA LYS A 165 11.47 -16.48 -20.24
C LYS A 165 12.70 -17.07 -19.58
N ILE A 166 12.99 -18.32 -19.92
CA ILE A 166 14.23 -19.01 -19.55
C ILE A 166 14.92 -19.43 -20.84
N HIS A 167 16.05 -18.83 -21.10
CA HIS A 167 16.92 -19.20 -22.24
C HIS A 167 17.96 -20.19 -21.73
N ILE A 168 17.99 -21.39 -22.29
CA ILE A 168 18.97 -22.42 -21.96
C ILE A 168 20.16 -22.25 -22.89
N ASP A 169 21.37 -22.10 -22.33
CA ASP A 169 22.63 -21.94 -23.08
C ASP A 169 22.59 -20.89 -24.19
N PRO A 170 22.20 -19.65 -23.90
CA PRO A 170 22.20 -18.61 -24.92
C PRO A 170 23.65 -18.26 -25.36
N PRO A 171 23.87 -17.82 -26.59
CA PRO A 171 25.20 -17.44 -27.08
C PRO A 171 25.86 -16.40 -26.16
N GLY A 172 27.13 -16.65 -25.79
CA GLY A 172 27.89 -15.74 -24.94
C GLY A 172 27.71 -15.88 -23.43
N THR A 173 26.86 -16.82 -22.97
CA THR A 173 26.63 -17.08 -21.54
C THR A 173 26.78 -18.57 -21.24
N SER A 174 27.57 -18.92 -20.22
CA SER A 174 27.67 -20.29 -19.73
C SER A 174 26.59 -20.54 -18.67
N GLY A 175 25.42 -21.05 -19.11
CA GLY A 175 24.29 -21.30 -18.20
C GLY A 175 22.95 -20.89 -18.76
N SER A 176 21.99 -20.61 -17.88
CA SER A 176 20.65 -20.18 -18.26
C SER A 176 20.45 -18.70 -17.99
N LEU A 177 19.85 -17.99 -18.93
CA LEU A 177 19.42 -16.61 -18.76
C LEU A 177 17.94 -16.59 -18.40
N VAL A 178 17.61 -15.95 -17.29
CA VAL A 178 16.24 -15.81 -16.79
C VAL A 178 15.83 -14.35 -16.94
N GLU A 179 14.72 -14.11 -17.62
CA GLU A 179 14.15 -12.80 -17.85
C GLU A 179 12.72 -12.75 -17.31
N GLY A 180 12.34 -11.58 -16.80
CA GLY A 180 10.97 -11.32 -16.38
C GLY A 180 10.61 -9.85 -16.51
N ARG A 181 9.36 -9.58 -16.87
CA ARG A 181 8.77 -8.25 -16.95
C ARG A 181 7.45 -8.23 -16.20
N GLN A 182 7.23 -7.21 -15.42
CA GLN A 182 5.98 -6.96 -14.72
C GLN A 182 5.45 -5.57 -15.06
N ILE A 183 4.19 -5.51 -15.44
CA ILE A 183 3.47 -4.28 -15.73
C ILE A 183 2.32 -4.21 -14.73
N PHE A 184 2.24 -3.14 -13.96
CA PHE A 184 1.21 -3.00 -12.94
C PHE A 184 0.98 -1.53 -12.56
N ASP A 185 -0.16 -1.27 -11.96
CA ASP A 185 -0.45 -0.04 -11.23
C ASP A 185 -1.58 -0.32 -10.22
N LEU A 186 -1.79 0.59 -9.27
CA LEU A 186 -2.93 0.56 -8.38
C LEU A 186 -3.68 1.88 -8.47
N PHE A 187 -4.97 1.79 -8.71
CA PHE A 187 -5.87 2.93 -8.78
C PHE A 187 -6.88 2.85 -7.64
N VAL A 188 -6.98 3.92 -6.87
CA VAL A 188 -8.11 4.19 -6.00
C VAL A 188 -9.16 4.88 -6.86
N LEU A 189 -10.33 4.28 -6.97
CA LEU A 189 -11.41 4.82 -7.79
C LEU A 189 -11.96 6.09 -7.13
N SER A 190 -11.88 7.24 -7.81
CA SER A 190 -12.27 8.53 -7.25
C SER A 190 -13.73 8.58 -6.78
N SER A 191 -14.62 7.87 -7.47
CA SER A 191 -16.03 7.73 -7.07
C SER A 191 -16.24 6.89 -5.79
N ARG A 192 -15.21 6.20 -5.32
CA ARG A 192 -15.20 5.32 -4.14
C ARG A 192 -14.04 5.63 -3.18
N ALA A 193 -13.49 6.84 -3.24
CA ALA A 193 -12.38 7.25 -2.37
C ALA A 193 -12.74 7.15 -0.88
N ASP A 194 -14.01 7.43 -0.52
CA ASP A 194 -14.53 7.28 0.84
C ASP A 194 -14.59 5.82 1.33
N SER A 195 -14.44 4.87 0.43
CA SER A 195 -14.35 3.44 0.77
C SER A 195 -12.93 2.99 1.13
N VAL A 196 -12.01 3.93 1.30
CA VAL A 196 -10.61 3.69 1.68
C VAL A 196 -10.26 4.62 2.84
N VAL A 197 -10.03 4.05 4.02
CA VAL A 197 -9.62 4.80 5.22
C VAL A 197 -8.22 4.37 5.62
N VAL A 198 -7.33 5.35 5.75
CA VAL A 198 -5.93 5.14 6.12
C VAL A 198 -5.69 5.74 7.50
N VAL A 199 -5.42 4.90 8.49
CA VAL A 199 -5.06 5.35 9.83
C VAL A 199 -3.56 5.66 9.84
N ALA A 200 -3.25 6.93 9.96
CA ALA A 200 -1.88 7.41 9.95
C ALA A 200 -1.64 8.43 11.07
N LYS A 201 -0.37 8.64 11.41
CA LYS A 201 0.01 9.70 12.34
C LYS A 201 -0.53 11.03 11.84
N ALA A 202 -1.29 11.72 12.69
CA ALA A 202 -1.71 13.08 12.39
C ALA A 202 -0.47 13.93 12.15
N ALA A 203 -0.42 14.65 11.04
CA ALA A 203 0.58 15.69 10.89
C ALA A 203 0.35 16.71 12.02
N SER A 204 1.42 17.28 12.56
CA SER A 204 1.33 18.49 13.37
C SER A 204 0.86 19.61 12.41
N GLN A 205 -0.44 19.72 12.26
CA GLN A 205 -1.02 20.69 11.33
C GLN A 205 -1.00 22.07 11.99
N GLN A 206 -0.17 22.91 11.48
CA GLN A 206 -0.40 24.34 11.64
C GLN A 206 -1.52 24.77 10.68
N ALA A 207 -2.40 25.66 11.14
CA ALA A 207 -3.48 26.16 10.31
C ALA A 207 -2.90 26.74 9.01
N CYS A 208 -3.26 26.11 7.89
CA CYS A 208 -2.85 26.54 6.57
C CYS A 208 -4.00 27.28 5.89
N THR A 209 -3.75 28.49 5.45
CA THR A 209 -4.71 29.30 4.69
C THR A 209 -4.29 29.31 3.23
N VAL A 210 -5.23 28.97 2.35
CA VAL A 210 -5.03 29.03 0.91
C VAL A 210 -5.94 30.11 0.33
N THR A 211 -5.35 31.11 -0.28
CA THR A 211 -6.10 32.19 -0.99
C THR A 211 -5.85 32.02 -2.48
N ILE A 212 -6.91 31.81 -3.24
CA ILE A 212 -6.84 31.64 -4.70
C ILE A 212 -7.26 32.94 -5.37
N ALA A 213 -6.40 33.51 -6.21
CA ALA A 213 -6.69 34.66 -7.03
C ALA A 213 -6.00 34.55 -8.40
N SER A 214 -6.72 34.77 -9.49
CA SER A 214 -6.19 34.88 -10.85
C SER A 214 -5.25 33.75 -11.25
N HIS A 215 -5.68 32.48 -11.11
CA HIS A 215 -4.91 31.27 -11.43
C HIS A 215 -3.64 31.06 -10.56
N SER A 216 -3.61 31.68 -9.41
CA SER A 216 -2.53 31.55 -8.43
C SER A 216 -3.10 31.29 -7.03
N ALA A 217 -2.54 30.33 -6.32
CA ALA A 217 -2.85 30.05 -4.93
C ALA A 217 -1.71 30.55 -4.04
N THR A 218 -2.01 31.46 -3.12
CA THR A 218 -1.08 31.87 -2.07
C THR A 218 -1.31 30.99 -0.85
N VAL A 219 -0.28 30.32 -0.36
CA VAL A 219 -0.35 29.39 0.77
C VAL A 219 0.39 29.97 1.96
N THR A 220 -0.31 30.15 3.08
CA THR A 220 0.27 30.69 4.32
C THR A 220 0.02 29.73 5.49
N ALA A 221 1.07 29.46 6.26
CA ALA A 221 0.99 28.71 7.52
C ALA A 221 1.95 29.35 8.51
N ALA A 222 1.43 30.03 9.52
CA ALA A 222 2.25 30.74 10.50
C ALA A 222 3.11 29.76 11.31
N GLY A 223 4.43 29.98 11.34
CA GLY A 223 5.37 29.14 12.08
C GLY A 223 5.70 27.81 11.41
N ALA A 224 5.28 27.58 10.17
CA ALA A 224 5.70 26.42 9.41
C ALA A 224 7.04 26.69 8.73
N ASP A 225 7.99 25.77 8.88
CA ASP A 225 9.28 25.82 8.19
C ASP A 225 9.12 25.51 6.70
N GLU A 226 8.19 24.61 6.37
CA GLU A 226 7.98 24.11 5.01
C GLU A 226 6.51 23.69 4.81
N ILE A 227 5.92 24.06 3.68
CA ILE A 227 4.57 23.64 3.29
C ILE A 227 4.68 22.69 2.11
N TRP A 228 4.10 21.51 2.26
CA TRP A 228 4.04 20.50 1.21
C TRP A 228 2.72 20.55 0.47
N TYR A 229 2.75 20.47 -0.85
CA TYR A 229 1.55 20.46 -1.67
C TYR A 229 1.68 19.51 -2.87
N THR A 230 0.53 19.14 -3.42
CA THR A 230 0.37 18.40 -4.67
C THR A 230 -0.67 19.10 -5.54
N LEU A 231 -0.62 18.86 -6.86
CA LEU A 231 -1.59 19.39 -7.81
C LEU A 231 -2.48 18.29 -8.42
N ASP A 232 -2.27 17.05 -8.00
CA ASP A 232 -2.96 15.85 -8.51
C ASP A 232 -3.99 15.30 -7.52
N GLY A 233 -4.27 16.01 -6.43
CA GLY A 233 -5.21 15.60 -5.38
C GLY A 233 -4.67 14.50 -4.46
N SER A 234 -3.42 14.07 -4.62
CA SER A 234 -2.80 13.10 -3.72
C SER A 234 -2.35 13.74 -2.41
N ASP A 235 -2.33 12.97 -1.31
CA ASP A 235 -1.80 13.44 -0.04
C ASP A 235 -0.28 13.72 -0.15
N PRO A 236 0.18 14.96 0.11
CA PRO A 236 1.59 15.32 -0.02
C PRO A 236 2.53 14.51 0.85
N ARG A 237 2.06 13.95 1.98
CA ARG A 237 2.89 13.14 2.89
C ARG A 237 3.39 11.85 2.24
N PHE A 238 2.60 11.28 1.34
CA PHE A 238 2.87 9.98 0.72
C PHE A 238 3.13 10.07 -0.79
N SER A 239 3.01 11.28 -1.38
CA SER A 239 3.17 11.46 -2.82
C SER A 239 4.62 11.64 -3.24
N ALA A 240 5.03 10.96 -4.32
CA ALA A 240 6.30 11.20 -4.97
C ALA A 240 6.33 12.52 -5.76
N ASN A 241 5.14 13.07 -6.12
CA ASN A 241 4.99 14.33 -6.84
C ASN A 241 4.87 15.54 -5.90
N ARG A 242 5.17 15.33 -4.62
CA ARG A 242 5.21 16.36 -3.61
C ARG A 242 6.13 17.51 -4.01
N LYS A 243 5.62 18.70 -3.87
CA LYS A 243 6.37 19.96 -4.02
C LYS A 243 6.37 20.71 -2.70
N THR A 244 7.29 21.63 -2.55
CA THR A 244 7.44 22.45 -1.36
C THR A 244 7.26 23.93 -1.72
N VAL A 245 6.72 24.68 -0.79
CA VAL A 245 6.61 26.13 -0.88
C VAL A 245 6.82 26.74 0.49
N ALA A 246 7.47 27.90 0.56
CA ALA A 246 7.59 28.67 1.79
C ALA A 246 6.26 29.32 2.15
N THR A 247 6.07 29.67 3.44
CA THR A 247 4.88 30.40 3.88
C THR A 247 4.77 31.74 3.14
N GLY A 248 3.58 32.07 2.65
CA GLY A 248 3.33 33.24 1.79
C GLY A 248 3.73 33.08 0.33
N GLY A 249 4.27 31.91 -0.03
CA GLY A 249 4.62 31.59 -1.42
C GLY A 249 3.41 31.31 -2.30
N THR A 250 3.57 31.51 -3.60
CA THR A 250 2.52 31.34 -4.60
C THR A 250 2.73 30.08 -5.43
N VAL A 251 1.64 29.39 -5.70
CA VAL A 251 1.60 28.19 -6.55
C VAL A 251 0.68 28.49 -7.74
N ALA A 252 1.16 28.27 -8.96
CA ALA A 252 0.31 28.38 -10.14
C ALA A 252 -0.75 27.27 -10.12
N THR A 253 -2.02 27.65 -10.23
CA THR A 253 -3.15 26.74 -10.39
C THR A 253 -3.57 26.73 -11.86
N LYS A 254 -3.96 25.56 -12.37
CA LYS A 254 -4.48 25.42 -13.75
C LYS A 254 -5.87 26.04 -13.87
#